data_b484c92a001bb850c47ee7dae9c9389d
#
_entry.id   b484c92a001bb850c47ee7dae9c9389d
#
_cell.length_a   1.000
_cell.length_b   1.000
_cell.length_c   1.000
_cell.angle_alpha   90.00
_cell.angle_beta   90.00
_cell.angle_gamma   90.00
#
_symmetry.space_group_name_H-M   'P 1'
#
loop_
_entity.id
_entity.type
_entity.pdbx_description
1 polymer ?
#
loop_
_entity_poly.entity_id
_entity_poly.type
_entity_poly.pdbx_seq_one_letter_code
_entity_poly.pdbx_strand_id
1 'polypeptide(L)'
;MSLSVAYDITKLAELYASRDYKVGISRTVERLLIELIKINTIDLKIVSICGNSPPLSTVASNLYIQEVHNLNHCVDSDYKSVLLSKFFYQTILTIYCNINKSKSGYYLPRSLAIKAFYKFLDKISIISRDTYYIFEPINYNLIHFTSPQLPKKNVIKMLPKLITVYDLIPIKATHYTNSLLSKTFQDFLHNINIQKDWVTCISEYTRQEFCEYTGMSLERAFVTPLAADEQFYPVDNPEEIQLTRQRYNLPEGDYFLCLASHLEPRKNIPFLIRSFIQLINEQPNLDINLVLIGSLRHKRPELITLMEELKAYQNRVIFTGYVPDEDLSALYSGAKAFIFPSLQEGFGLPILEAMQCGTPVISSNATSLPEVAGEAAILINPYDKDELSQAMLNLLSDENLRNELTQKGLERAKQFSWSKCAQKTVEIYKKIAK
;
A
#
# COMPACT_ATOMS: atom_id res chain seq x y z
N MET A 1 29.84 1.16 -19.17
CA MET A 1 29.55 0.38 -17.95
C MET A 1 28.05 0.49 -17.68
N SER A 2 27.40 -0.61 -17.30
CA SER A 2 26.00 -0.58 -16.87
C SER A 2 25.87 0.21 -15.57
N LEU A 3 24.77 0.93 -15.38
CA LEU A 3 24.49 1.70 -14.17
C LEU A 3 24.20 0.72 -13.03
N SER A 4 25.05 0.69 -12.00
CA SER A 4 24.88 -0.18 -10.83
C SER A 4 24.05 0.51 -9.75
N VAL A 5 22.92 -0.12 -9.37
CA VAL A 5 21.92 0.43 -8.45
C VAL A 5 21.72 -0.50 -7.26
N ALA A 6 21.92 0.01 -6.05
CA ALA A 6 21.53 -0.67 -4.83
C ALA A 6 20.06 -0.40 -4.53
N TYR A 7 19.21 -1.44 -4.53
CA TYR A 7 17.78 -1.35 -4.25
C TYR A 7 17.48 -1.93 -2.86
N ASP A 8 17.06 -1.08 -1.93
CA ASP A 8 16.84 -1.49 -0.54
C ASP A 8 15.47 -2.16 -0.36
N ILE A 9 15.49 -3.43 0.07
CA ILE A 9 14.30 -4.23 0.36
C ILE A 9 14.08 -4.48 1.85
N THR A 10 14.77 -3.80 2.73
CA THR A 10 14.74 -4.08 4.18
C THR A 10 13.30 -4.19 4.70
N LYS A 11 12.45 -3.22 4.38
CA LYS A 11 11.07 -3.19 4.86
C LYS A 11 10.19 -4.28 4.26
N LEU A 12 10.34 -4.56 2.97
CA LEU A 12 9.65 -5.64 2.27
C LEU A 12 9.97 -6.98 2.93
N ALA A 13 11.26 -7.22 3.20
CA ALA A 13 11.74 -8.44 3.82
C ALA A 13 11.24 -8.60 5.27
N GLU A 14 11.24 -7.53 6.06
CA GLU A 14 10.69 -7.54 7.43
C GLU A 14 9.19 -7.89 7.43
N LEU A 15 8.42 -7.33 6.50
CA LEU A 15 7.00 -7.61 6.34
C LEU A 15 6.76 -9.04 5.82
N TYR A 16 7.61 -9.54 4.93
CA TYR A 16 7.58 -10.93 4.48
C TYR A 16 7.78 -11.89 5.65
N ALA A 17 8.79 -11.66 6.47
CA ALA A 17 9.08 -12.48 7.65
C ALA A 17 7.94 -12.46 8.69
N SER A 18 7.19 -11.34 8.79
CA SER A 18 6.01 -11.22 9.65
C SER A 18 4.72 -11.75 9.03
N ARG A 19 4.74 -12.18 7.77
CA ARG A 19 3.59 -12.59 6.95
C ARG A 19 2.56 -11.49 6.67
N ASP A 20 2.96 -10.23 6.80
CA ASP A 20 2.12 -9.05 6.55
C ASP A 20 2.50 -8.34 5.23
N TYR A 21 3.24 -9.01 4.33
CA TYR A 21 3.94 -8.36 3.21
C TYR A 21 3.08 -8.03 1.98
N LYS A 22 1.87 -8.60 1.86
CA LYS A 22 1.06 -8.47 0.62
C LYS A 22 0.18 -7.22 0.55
N VAL A 23 0.38 -6.21 1.40
CA VAL A 23 -0.49 -5.03 1.47
C VAL A 23 0.27 -3.71 1.42
N GLY A 24 -0.33 -2.69 0.82
CA GLY A 24 0.18 -1.32 0.83
C GLY A 24 1.59 -1.18 0.26
N ILE A 25 2.49 -0.56 1.03
CA ILE A 25 3.87 -0.24 0.63
C ILE A 25 4.66 -1.49 0.20
N SER A 26 4.49 -2.62 0.89
CA SER A 26 5.23 -3.85 0.56
C SER A 26 4.90 -4.38 -0.83
N ARG A 27 3.62 -4.35 -1.23
CA ARG A 27 3.20 -4.70 -2.59
C ARG A 27 3.84 -3.78 -3.62
N THR A 28 3.86 -2.48 -3.36
CA THR A 28 4.48 -1.48 -4.25
C THR A 28 5.98 -1.74 -4.44
N VAL A 29 6.71 -1.98 -3.35
CA VAL A 29 8.16 -2.27 -3.39
C VAL A 29 8.43 -3.54 -4.19
N GLU A 30 7.65 -4.60 -3.97
CA GLU A 30 7.79 -5.89 -4.65
C GLU A 30 7.49 -5.77 -6.15
N ARG A 31 6.37 -5.14 -6.53
CA ARG A 31 5.98 -4.99 -7.93
C ARG A 31 6.99 -4.16 -8.72
N LEU A 32 7.45 -3.06 -8.14
CA LEU A 32 8.49 -2.24 -8.75
C LEU A 32 9.81 -3.03 -8.90
N LEU A 33 10.22 -3.80 -7.88
CA LEU A 33 11.41 -4.66 -7.95
C LEU A 33 11.33 -5.65 -9.10
N ILE A 34 10.22 -6.38 -9.22
CA ILE A 34 10.01 -7.39 -10.28
C ILE A 34 10.16 -6.76 -11.67
N GLU A 35 9.61 -5.58 -11.88
CA GLU A 35 9.72 -4.90 -13.17
C GLU A 35 11.12 -4.31 -13.41
N LEU A 36 11.78 -3.79 -12.40
CA LEU A 36 13.15 -3.27 -12.52
C LEU A 36 14.15 -4.37 -12.91
N ILE A 37 13.98 -5.60 -12.38
CA ILE A 37 14.84 -6.74 -12.71
C ILE A 37 14.73 -7.13 -14.20
N LYS A 38 13.59 -6.91 -14.84
CA LYS A 38 13.40 -7.18 -16.27
C LYS A 38 14.17 -6.19 -17.17
N ILE A 39 14.65 -5.06 -16.61
CA ILE A 39 15.27 -4.00 -17.38
C ILE A 39 16.79 -4.20 -17.46
N ASN A 40 17.29 -4.65 -18.61
CA ASN A 40 18.71 -4.99 -18.83
C ASN A 40 19.66 -3.79 -18.92
N THR A 41 19.16 -2.54 -18.86
CA THR A 41 20.01 -1.33 -18.99
C THR A 41 20.63 -0.88 -17.66
N ILE A 42 20.28 -1.54 -16.56
CA ILE A 42 20.82 -1.30 -15.23
C ILE A 42 21.34 -2.62 -14.64
N ASP A 43 22.34 -2.54 -13.77
CA ASP A 43 22.77 -3.63 -12.91
C ASP A 43 22.14 -3.44 -11.53
N LEU A 44 20.93 -4.02 -11.33
CA LEU A 44 20.19 -3.89 -10.09
C LEU A 44 20.66 -4.91 -9.07
N LYS A 45 21.10 -4.43 -7.91
CA LYS A 45 21.50 -5.27 -6.79
C LYS A 45 20.56 -5.04 -5.60
N ILE A 46 20.04 -6.12 -5.06
CA ILE A 46 19.16 -6.10 -3.89
C ILE A 46 20.02 -5.97 -2.65
N VAL A 47 19.68 -5.01 -1.80
CA VAL A 47 20.39 -4.73 -0.55
C VAL A 47 19.42 -4.62 0.63
N SER A 48 19.93 -4.80 1.85
CA SER A 48 19.19 -4.60 3.09
C SER A 48 20.06 -3.77 4.05
N ILE A 49 19.80 -2.47 4.10
CA ILE A 49 20.67 -1.53 4.81
C ILE A 49 19.94 -0.87 5.97
N CYS A 50 18.63 -0.71 5.85
CA CYS A 50 17.78 -0.11 6.86
C CYS A 50 17.19 -1.19 7.75
N GLY A 51 17.16 -0.97 9.04
CA GLY A 51 16.49 -1.89 9.97
C GLY A 51 16.75 -1.50 11.40
N ASN A 52 15.78 -1.78 12.26
CA ASN A 52 15.90 -1.59 13.70
C ASN A 52 16.80 -2.66 14.35
N SER A 53 16.98 -3.77 13.64
CA SER A 53 17.86 -4.89 14.04
C SER A 53 18.52 -5.47 12.79
N PRO A 54 19.73 -5.00 12.42
CA PRO A 54 20.43 -5.44 11.21
C PRO A 54 20.49 -6.96 11.00
N PRO A 55 20.69 -7.80 12.05
CA PRO A 55 20.70 -9.25 11.86
C PRO A 55 19.38 -9.81 11.36
N LEU A 56 18.25 -9.35 11.94
CA LEU A 56 16.93 -9.82 11.53
C LEU A 56 16.56 -9.36 10.12
N SER A 57 16.87 -8.12 9.79
CA SER A 57 16.62 -7.57 8.46
C SER A 57 17.42 -8.34 7.41
N THR A 58 18.67 -8.68 7.68
CA THR A 58 19.50 -9.50 6.79
C THR A 58 18.93 -10.91 6.61
N VAL A 59 18.51 -11.56 7.71
CA VAL A 59 17.87 -12.89 7.67
C VAL A 59 16.58 -12.84 6.84
N ALA A 60 15.72 -11.88 7.13
CA ALA A 60 14.46 -11.71 6.44
C ALA A 60 14.67 -11.46 4.94
N SER A 61 15.69 -10.66 4.58
CA SER A 61 16.02 -10.39 3.19
C SER A 61 16.53 -11.62 2.45
N ASN A 62 17.38 -12.43 3.10
CA ASN A 62 17.86 -13.68 2.52
C ASN A 62 16.73 -14.67 2.27
N LEU A 63 15.77 -14.78 3.20
CA LEU A 63 14.60 -15.63 3.01
C LEU A 63 13.72 -15.14 1.89
N TYR A 64 13.42 -13.85 1.85
CA TYR A 64 12.65 -13.25 0.78
C TYR A 64 13.29 -13.54 -0.60
N ILE A 65 14.60 -13.31 -0.71
CA ILE A 65 15.35 -13.53 -1.95
C ILE A 65 15.31 -15.01 -2.39
N GLN A 66 15.42 -15.95 -1.44
CA GLN A 66 15.47 -17.38 -1.75
C GLN A 66 14.09 -18.00 -2.03
N GLU A 67 13.07 -17.58 -1.30
CA GLU A 67 11.74 -18.22 -1.32
C GLU A 67 10.78 -17.54 -2.30
N VAL A 68 10.98 -16.23 -2.57
CA VAL A 68 10.12 -15.46 -3.47
C VAL A 68 10.90 -15.16 -4.74
N HIS A 69 10.38 -15.50 -5.90
CA HIS A 69 10.89 -15.13 -7.23
C HIS A 69 12.32 -15.58 -7.59
N ASN A 70 13.02 -16.38 -6.77
CA ASN A 70 14.38 -16.88 -7.05
C ASN A 70 15.37 -15.77 -7.46
N LEU A 71 15.47 -14.72 -6.66
CA LEU A 71 16.23 -13.48 -6.94
C LEU A 71 17.74 -13.59 -6.67
N ASN A 72 18.30 -14.80 -6.49
CA ASN A 72 19.71 -15.00 -6.13
C ASN A 72 20.70 -14.32 -7.09
N HIS A 73 20.35 -14.17 -8.38
CA HIS A 73 21.19 -13.51 -9.38
C HIS A 73 21.26 -11.98 -9.22
N CYS A 74 20.33 -11.37 -8.48
CA CYS A 74 20.32 -9.95 -8.19
C CYS A 74 21.03 -9.60 -6.89
N VAL A 75 21.62 -10.58 -6.18
CA VAL A 75 22.36 -10.37 -4.95
C VAL A 75 23.83 -10.11 -5.29
N ASP A 76 24.47 -9.21 -4.56
CA ASP A 76 25.90 -8.98 -4.69
C ASP A 76 26.68 -10.24 -4.31
N SER A 77 27.73 -10.60 -5.07
CA SER A 77 28.62 -11.73 -4.79
C SER A 77 29.32 -11.60 -3.43
N ASP A 78 29.49 -10.37 -2.97
CA ASP A 78 30.05 -10.05 -1.65
C ASP A 78 29.04 -10.13 -0.52
N TYR A 79 27.78 -10.45 -0.84
CA TYR A 79 26.77 -10.86 0.12
C TYR A 79 27.20 -12.20 0.73
N LYS A 80 28.25 -12.13 1.56
CA LYS A 80 28.75 -13.29 2.29
C LYS A 80 27.59 -13.83 3.10
N SER A 81 27.03 -14.92 2.60
CA SER A 81 26.06 -15.70 3.35
C SER A 81 26.69 -16.01 4.69
N VAL A 82 26.19 -15.33 5.70
CA VAL A 82 26.48 -15.70 7.06
C VAL A 82 26.10 -17.17 7.18
N LEU A 83 27.09 -18.01 7.34
CA LEU A 83 26.99 -19.44 7.55
C LEU A 83 26.40 -19.77 8.95
N LEU A 84 25.38 -19.05 9.37
CA LEU A 84 24.45 -19.60 10.33
C LEU A 84 23.57 -20.57 9.53
N SER A 85 23.63 -21.84 9.86
CA SER A 85 22.95 -22.89 9.12
C SER A 85 21.50 -22.50 8.83
N LYS A 86 20.98 -22.85 7.63
CA LYS A 86 19.56 -22.70 7.23
C LYS A 86 18.61 -23.13 8.37
N PHE A 87 19.00 -24.10 9.16
CA PHE A 87 18.31 -24.58 10.35
C PHE A 87 18.19 -23.52 11.47
N PHE A 88 19.23 -22.77 11.76
CA PHE A 88 19.22 -21.73 12.81
C PHE A 88 18.31 -20.56 12.41
N TYR A 89 18.34 -20.17 11.13
CA TYR A 89 17.44 -19.14 10.59
C TYR A 89 15.98 -19.57 10.63
N GLN A 90 15.68 -20.79 10.17
CA GLN A 90 14.33 -21.35 10.25
C GLN A 90 13.83 -21.46 11.68
N THR A 91 14.70 -21.80 12.63
CA THR A 91 14.37 -21.88 14.06
C THR A 91 14.03 -20.49 14.63
N ILE A 92 14.85 -19.47 14.34
CA ILE A 92 14.59 -18.09 14.77
C ILE A 92 13.27 -17.57 14.18
N LEU A 93 13.01 -17.82 12.91
CA LEU A 93 11.76 -17.42 12.27
C LEU A 93 10.56 -18.18 12.81
N THR A 94 10.69 -19.48 13.05
CA THR A 94 9.63 -20.29 13.66
C THR A 94 9.28 -19.75 15.04
N ILE A 95 10.27 -19.41 15.84
CA ILE A 95 10.08 -18.79 17.17
C ILE A 95 9.40 -17.42 17.01
N TYR A 96 9.86 -16.58 16.11
CA TYR A 96 9.26 -15.27 15.83
C TYR A 96 7.81 -15.38 15.33
N CYS A 97 7.55 -16.30 14.40
CA CYS A 97 6.19 -16.56 13.89
C CYS A 97 5.27 -17.16 14.97
N ASN A 98 5.78 -18.02 15.84
CA ASN A 98 5.00 -18.61 16.94
C ASN A 98 4.66 -17.58 18.01
N ILE A 99 5.58 -16.68 18.36
CA ILE A 99 5.32 -15.54 19.25
C ILE A 99 4.22 -14.66 18.66
N ASN A 100 4.19 -14.49 17.34
CA ASN A 100 3.14 -13.72 16.65
C ASN A 100 1.80 -14.46 16.49
N LYS A 101 1.80 -15.80 16.50
CA LYS A 101 0.58 -16.62 16.35
C LYS A 101 -0.17 -16.91 17.65
N SER A 102 0.45 -16.76 18.83
CA SER A 102 -0.21 -17.12 20.09
C SER A 102 -1.38 -16.16 20.39
N LYS A 103 -2.57 -16.57 19.96
CA LYS A 103 -3.86 -15.93 20.24
C LYS A 103 -4.45 -16.35 21.60
N SER A 104 -3.76 -17.13 22.44
CA SER A 104 -4.30 -17.61 23.70
C SER A 104 -3.72 -16.86 24.90
N GLY A 105 -4.53 -16.09 25.52
CA GLY A 105 -4.95 -15.92 26.91
C GLY A 105 -3.95 -15.69 28.04
N TYR A 106 -2.63 -15.61 27.82
CA TYR A 106 -1.67 -15.19 28.87
C TYR A 106 -0.92 -13.94 28.41
N TYR A 107 -1.28 -12.82 29.00
CA TYR A 107 -0.71 -11.50 28.76
C TYR A 107 0.69 -11.36 29.39
N LEU A 108 1.73 -11.89 28.74
CA LEU A 108 2.95 -11.09 28.65
C LEU A 108 2.73 -10.10 27.51
N PRO A 109 2.95 -8.77 27.70
CA PRO A 109 2.72 -7.84 26.61
C PRO A 109 3.60 -8.28 25.43
N ARG A 110 2.97 -8.59 24.31
CA ARG A 110 3.58 -9.02 23.04
C ARG A 110 4.83 -8.18 22.71
N SER A 111 4.81 -6.90 23.07
CA SER A 111 5.91 -5.95 22.96
C SER A 111 7.12 -6.29 23.84
N LEU A 112 6.94 -6.93 25.00
CA LEU A 112 8.04 -7.29 25.92
C LEU A 112 8.75 -8.57 25.47
N ALA A 113 8.01 -9.58 25.02
CA ALA A 113 8.59 -10.81 24.47
C ALA A 113 9.35 -10.52 23.17
N ILE A 114 8.81 -9.68 22.30
CA ILE A 114 9.47 -9.20 21.09
C ILE A 114 10.72 -8.38 21.45
N LYS A 115 10.64 -7.44 22.40
CA LYS A 115 11.80 -6.67 22.87
C LYS A 115 12.86 -7.52 23.53
N ALA A 116 12.49 -8.53 24.31
CA ALA A 116 13.42 -9.47 24.94
C ALA A 116 14.12 -10.34 23.88
N PHE A 117 13.38 -10.80 22.87
CA PHE A 117 13.93 -11.55 21.74
C PHE A 117 14.87 -10.68 20.89
N TYR A 118 14.52 -9.43 20.60
CA TYR A 118 15.42 -8.47 19.93
C TYR A 118 16.70 -8.22 20.74
N LYS A 119 16.60 -8.02 22.08
CA LYS A 119 17.78 -7.88 22.94
C LYS A 119 18.64 -9.13 22.98
N PHE A 120 18.03 -10.31 22.92
CA PHE A 120 18.74 -11.57 22.85
C PHE A 120 19.49 -11.72 21.53
N LEU A 121 18.84 -11.41 20.40
CA LEU A 121 19.48 -11.40 19.08
C LEU A 121 20.59 -10.36 18.99
N ASP A 122 20.40 -9.16 19.54
CA ASP A 122 21.46 -8.13 19.61
C ASP A 122 22.67 -8.61 20.43
N LYS A 123 22.45 -9.36 21.49
CA LYS A 123 23.57 -9.98 22.27
C LYS A 123 24.29 -11.07 21.49
N ILE A 124 23.55 -11.92 20.76
CA ILE A 124 24.16 -12.94 19.88
C ILE A 124 24.90 -12.25 18.72
N SER A 125 24.38 -11.17 18.18
CA SER A 125 25.01 -10.43 17.12
C SER A 125 26.31 -9.75 17.54
N ILE A 126 26.47 -9.38 18.82
CA ILE A 126 27.74 -8.88 19.37
C ILE A 126 28.83 -9.96 19.32
N ILE A 127 28.45 -11.24 19.44
CA ILE A 127 29.37 -12.37 19.34
C ILE A 127 29.74 -12.66 17.88
N SER A 128 28.93 -12.25 16.93
CA SER A 128 29.08 -12.55 15.49
C SER A 128 29.29 -11.28 14.62
N ARG A 129 30.05 -10.30 15.12
CA ARG A 129 30.35 -9.05 14.37
C ARG A 129 30.91 -9.26 12.96
N ASP A 130 31.45 -10.43 12.67
CA ASP A 130 32.00 -10.82 11.37
C ASP A 130 30.94 -11.38 10.39
N THR A 131 29.66 -11.33 10.76
CA THR A 131 28.57 -11.99 10.04
C THR A 131 27.54 -11.04 9.41
N TYR A 132 27.82 -9.75 9.32
CA TYR A 132 26.93 -8.78 8.70
C TYR A 132 27.28 -8.53 7.24
N TYR A 133 26.23 -8.31 6.42
CA TYR A 133 26.41 -7.71 5.11
C TYR A 133 27.09 -6.33 5.30
N ILE A 134 28.30 -6.22 4.84
CA ILE A 134 29.01 -4.95 4.75
C ILE A 134 28.64 -4.37 3.41
N PHE A 135 27.74 -3.37 3.43
CA PHE A 135 27.43 -2.61 2.24
C PHE A 135 28.68 -1.78 1.85
N GLU A 136 29.23 -2.09 0.68
CA GLU A 136 30.36 -1.33 0.13
C GLU A 136 29.86 -0.30 -0.90
N PRO A 137 29.75 0.98 -0.52
CA PRO A 137 29.19 2.01 -1.40
C PRO A 137 29.94 2.18 -2.72
N ILE A 138 31.22 1.81 -2.78
CA ILE A 138 32.06 1.97 -3.96
C ILE A 138 31.61 1.14 -5.16
N ASN A 139 30.82 0.09 -4.91
CA ASN A 139 30.34 -0.81 -5.94
C ASN A 139 29.09 -0.29 -6.68
N TYR A 140 28.53 0.84 -6.25
CA TYR A 140 27.26 1.35 -6.76
C TYR A 140 27.36 2.79 -7.23
N ASN A 141 26.54 3.15 -8.20
CA ASN A 141 26.38 4.53 -8.66
C ASN A 141 25.35 5.31 -7.83
N LEU A 142 24.34 4.62 -7.32
CA LEU A 142 23.31 5.21 -6.45
C LEU A 142 22.63 4.13 -5.57
N ILE A 143 21.89 4.59 -4.57
CA ILE A 143 21.02 3.75 -3.77
C ILE A 143 19.60 4.25 -3.78
N HIS A 144 18.63 3.32 -3.89
CA HIS A 144 17.20 3.59 -3.80
C HIS A 144 16.60 3.04 -2.51
N PHE A 145 16.18 3.93 -1.63
CA PHE A 145 15.43 3.61 -0.41
C PHE A 145 13.94 3.58 -0.71
N THR A 146 13.33 2.41 -0.57
CA THR A 146 11.94 2.14 -0.94
C THR A 146 10.96 2.25 0.22
N SER A 147 11.42 2.58 1.41
CA SER A 147 10.61 2.67 2.61
C SER A 147 10.92 3.94 3.41
N PRO A 148 10.01 4.42 4.27
CA PRO A 148 10.22 5.59 5.09
C PRO A 148 11.17 5.32 6.26
N GLN A 149 12.31 4.72 5.96
CA GLN A 149 13.41 4.44 6.89
C GLN A 149 14.73 4.73 6.18
N LEU A 150 15.60 5.45 6.86
CA LEU A 150 16.95 5.73 6.38
C LEU A 150 17.95 5.19 7.41
N PRO A 151 19.11 4.67 6.97
CA PRO A 151 20.15 4.23 7.87
C PRO A 151 20.71 5.40 8.66
N LYS A 152 21.27 5.13 9.84
CA LYS A 152 21.97 6.13 10.65
C LYS A 152 23.11 6.76 9.82
N LYS A 153 23.26 8.08 9.92
CA LYS A 153 24.02 9.01 9.05
C LYS A 153 25.42 8.58 8.56
N ASN A 154 26.05 7.55 9.11
CA ASN A 154 27.46 7.26 8.84
C ASN A 154 27.71 6.19 7.76
N VAL A 155 26.72 5.42 7.35
CA VAL A 155 26.91 4.24 6.48
C VAL A 155 26.95 4.60 4.99
N ILE A 156 26.33 5.72 4.56
CA ILE A 156 26.13 6.00 3.12
C ILE A 156 26.36 7.48 2.80
N LYS A 157 27.51 8.03 3.20
CA LYS A 157 27.79 9.45 2.98
C LYS A 157 28.12 9.82 1.53
N MET A 158 28.55 8.88 0.69
CA MET A 158 29.17 9.13 -0.62
C MET A 158 28.26 8.84 -1.83
N LEU A 159 27.19 8.07 -1.67
CA LEU A 159 26.31 7.70 -2.78
C LEU A 159 25.17 8.68 -2.97
N PRO A 160 24.81 9.02 -4.22
CA PRO A 160 23.52 9.63 -4.52
C PRO A 160 22.38 8.75 -4.01
N LYS A 161 21.37 9.35 -3.39
CA LYS A 161 20.23 8.63 -2.83
C LYS A 161 18.97 9.03 -3.57
N LEU A 162 18.17 8.03 -3.96
CA LEU A 162 16.77 8.20 -4.32
C LEU A 162 15.92 7.64 -3.17
N ILE A 163 14.91 8.38 -2.75
CA ILE A 163 14.06 8.01 -1.61
C ILE A 163 12.61 8.03 -2.09
N THR A 164 11.88 6.93 -1.93
CA THR A 164 10.44 6.90 -2.23
C THR A 164 9.63 7.47 -1.07
N VAL A 165 8.79 8.45 -1.38
CA VAL A 165 7.80 9.03 -0.47
C VAL A 165 6.40 8.68 -0.97
N TYR A 166 5.63 7.98 -0.13
CA TYR A 166 4.28 7.50 -0.48
C TYR A 166 3.21 8.53 -0.17
N ASP A 167 3.28 9.19 0.97
CA ASP A 167 2.36 10.25 1.42
C ASP A 167 2.96 11.01 2.60
N LEU A 168 2.27 12.06 3.03
CA LEU A 168 2.57 12.79 4.25
C LEU A 168 1.45 12.66 5.31
N ILE A 169 0.59 11.66 5.17
CA ILE A 169 -0.53 11.39 6.10
C ILE A 169 -0.07 11.33 7.56
N PRO A 170 1.07 10.68 7.92
CA PRO A 170 1.51 10.65 9.32
C PRO A 170 1.83 12.02 9.91
N ILE A 171 2.05 13.04 9.09
CA ILE A 171 2.35 14.42 9.51
C ILE A 171 1.11 15.32 9.43
N LYS A 172 0.43 15.29 8.28
CA LYS A 172 -0.67 16.21 7.97
C LYS A 172 -1.97 15.81 8.66
N ALA A 173 -2.15 14.53 8.91
CA ALA A 173 -3.36 13.96 9.51
C ALA A 173 -3.06 13.28 10.85
N THR A 174 -2.40 14.00 11.75
CA THR A 174 -1.97 13.49 13.07
C THR A 174 -3.12 12.96 13.92
N HIS A 175 -4.34 13.45 13.71
CA HIS A 175 -5.56 12.95 14.36
C HIS A 175 -6.00 11.57 13.86
N TYR A 176 -5.48 11.11 12.70
CA TYR A 176 -5.70 9.75 12.17
C TYR A 176 -4.57 8.79 12.52
N THR A 177 -3.42 9.31 12.97
CA THR A 177 -2.22 8.51 13.22
C THR A 177 -1.84 8.53 14.69
N ASN A 178 -1.11 7.53 15.14
CA ASN A 178 -0.60 7.55 16.50
C ASN A 178 0.67 8.44 16.59
N SER A 179 0.87 9.08 17.74
CA SER A 179 1.96 10.04 17.97
C SER A 179 3.35 9.45 17.73
N LEU A 180 3.56 8.15 17.98
CA LEU A 180 4.84 7.48 17.73
C LEU A 180 5.13 7.35 16.25
N LEU A 181 4.12 6.99 15.45
CA LEU A 181 4.25 6.89 14.00
C LEU A 181 4.56 8.27 13.39
N SER A 182 3.83 9.31 13.83
CA SER A 182 4.07 10.69 13.38
C SER A 182 5.49 11.14 13.70
N LYS A 183 5.97 10.88 14.92
CA LYS A 183 7.35 11.23 15.31
C LYS A 183 8.40 10.47 14.49
N THR A 184 8.21 9.16 14.31
CA THR A 184 9.15 8.35 13.51
C THR A 184 9.21 8.84 12.05
N PHE A 185 8.07 9.24 11.51
CA PHE A 185 8.00 9.77 10.16
C PHE A 185 8.61 11.19 10.06
N GLN A 186 8.43 12.04 11.08
CA GLN A 186 9.15 13.31 11.17
C GLN A 186 10.67 13.11 11.19
N ASP A 187 11.16 12.19 12.00
CA ASP A 187 12.58 11.84 12.06
C ASP A 187 13.10 11.34 10.71
N PHE A 188 12.28 10.57 9.98
CA PHE A 188 12.60 10.15 8.61
C PHE A 188 12.76 11.36 7.68
N LEU A 189 11.78 12.28 7.64
CA LEU A 189 11.84 13.47 6.78
C LEU A 189 13.02 14.39 7.12
N HIS A 190 13.33 14.59 8.40
CA HIS A 190 14.47 15.39 8.85
C HIS A 190 15.84 14.77 8.47
N ASN A 191 15.89 13.46 8.23
CA ASN A 191 17.12 12.79 7.80
C ASN A 191 17.35 12.87 6.29
N ILE A 192 16.38 13.33 5.49
CA ILE A 192 16.54 13.60 4.07
C ILE A 192 17.36 14.90 3.90
N ASN A 193 18.45 14.83 3.15
CA ASN A 193 19.21 16.03 2.81
C ASN A 193 18.61 16.68 1.56
N ILE A 194 17.81 17.71 1.74
CA ILE A 194 17.08 18.40 0.66
C ILE A 194 17.97 19.00 -0.43
N GLN A 195 19.28 19.20 -0.15
CA GLN A 195 20.24 19.75 -1.12
C GLN A 195 21.01 18.66 -1.90
N LYS A 196 21.11 17.44 -1.37
CA LYS A 196 21.94 16.36 -1.94
C LYS A 196 21.14 15.13 -2.36
N ASP A 197 20.08 14.79 -1.61
CA ASP A 197 19.27 13.62 -1.89
C ASP A 197 18.21 13.93 -2.98
N TRP A 198 17.68 12.88 -3.58
CA TRP A 198 16.62 12.92 -4.57
C TRP A 198 15.42 12.15 -4.03
N VAL A 199 14.23 12.57 -4.42
CA VAL A 199 13.00 11.94 -3.97
C VAL A 199 12.15 11.55 -5.18
N THR A 200 11.48 10.41 -5.08
CA THR A 200 10.38 10.06 -5.97
C THR A 200 9.10 9.90 -5.16
N CYS A 201 8.04 10.57 -5.62
CA CYS A 201 6.71 10.51 -5.02
C CYS A 201 5.78 9.70 -5.92
N ILE A 202 4.76 9.10 -5.35
CA ILE A 202 3.83 8.23 -6.07
C ILE A 202 2.74 9.01 -6.81
N SER A 203 2.59 10.31 -6.53
CA SER A 203 1.65 11.22 -7.19
C SER A 203 2.23 12.64 -7.25
N GLU A 204 1.70 13.48 -8.15
CA GLU A 204 2.07 14.90 -8.21
C GLU A 204 1.61 15.64 -6.95
N TYR A 205 0.43 15.29 -6.42
CA TYR A 205 -0.05 15.80 -5.15
C TYR A 205 0.97 15.55 -4.02
N THR A 206 1.43 14.31 -3.85
CA THR A 206 2.44 13.96 -2.83
C THR A 206 3.76 14.70 -3.05
N ARG A 207 4.17 14.88 -4.32
CA ARG A 207 5.39 15.63 -4.67
C ARG A 207 5.30 17.09 -4.23
N GLN A 208 4.20 17.76 -4.54
CA GLN A 208 3.99 19.15 -4.16
C GLN A 208 3.94 19.29 -2.64
N GLU A 209 3.11 18.47 -1.97
CA GLU A 209 2.98 18.47 -0.52
C GLU A 209 4.32 18.21 0.19
N PHE A 210 5.13 17.27 -0.32
CA PHE A 210 6.45 16.99 0.21
C PHE A 210 7.41 18.17 0.04
N CYS A 211 7.47 18.78 -1.15
CA CYS A 211 8.34 19.92 -1.42
C CYS A 211 7.94 21.15 -0.59
N GLU A 212 6.65 21.42 -0.46
CA GLU A 212 6.14 22.50 0.41
C GLU A 212 6.52 22.26 1.88
N TYR A 213 6.37 21.04 2.38
CA TYR A 213 6.65 20.72 3.77
C TYR A 213 8.15 20.77 4.10
N THR A 214 9.02 20.27 3.20
CA THR A 214 10.45 20.10 3.47
C THR A 214 11.31 21.26 2.97
N GLY A 215 10.81 22.07 2.04
CA GLY A 215 11.57 23.07 1.30
C GLY A 215 12.50 22.50 0.22
N MET A 216 12.32 21.22 -0.16
CA MET A 216 13.06 20.62 -1.27
C MET A 216 12.65 21.23 -2.61
N SER A 217 13.61 21.52 -3.47
CA SER A 217 13.33 21.97 -4.84
C SER A 217 12.58 20.89 -5.63
N LEU A 218 11.56 21.31 -6.41
CA LEU A 218 10.82 20.45 -7.32
C LEU A 218 11.71 19.75 -8.35
N GLU A 219 12.88 20.30 -8.69
CA GLU A 219 13.85 19.69 -9.59
C GLU A 219 14.48 18.41 -9.03
N ARG A 220 14.45 18.24 -7.69
CA ARG A 220 14.98 17.07 -6.98
C ARG A 220 13.91 16.06 -6.58
N ALA A 221 12.66 16.39 -6.84
CA ALA A 221 11.52 15.51 -6.56
C ALA A 221 10.86 15.09 -7.88
N PHE A 222 10.71 13.80 -8.09
CA PHE A 222 10.12 13.19 -9.27
C PHE A 222 8.79 12.54 -8.94
N VAL A 223 8.07 12.11 -9.97
CA VAL A 223 6.83 11.34 -9.81
C VAL A 223 6.93 10.03 -10.58
N THR A 224 6.71 8.93 -9.86
CA THR A 224 6.58 7.58 -10.42
C THR A 224 5.22 7.02 -10.02
N PRO A 225 4.16 7.25 -10.82
CA PRO A 225 2.84 6.75 -10.52
C PRO A 225 2.81 5.24 -10.39
N LEU A 226 2.02 4.76 -9.44
CA LEU A 226 1.79 3.34 -9.21
C LEU A 226 0.82 2.78 -10.27
N ALA A 227 0.56 1.46 -10.20
CA ALA A 227 -0.42 0.78 -11.02
C ALA A 227 -1.20 -0.25 -10.19
N ALA A 228 -2.40 -0.59 -10.64
CA ALA A 228 -3.10 -1.77 -10.13
C ALA A 228 -2.35 -3.05 -10.54
N ASP A 229 -2.57 -4.12 -9.81
CA ASP A 229 -1.99 -5.42 -10.09
C ASP A 229 -2.71 -6.10 -11.26
N GLU A 230 -2.01 -6.94 -12.04
CA GLU A 230 -2.57 -7.71 -13.15
C GLU A 230 -3.64 -8.73 -12.70
N GLN A 231 -3.68 -9.05 -11.42
CA GLN A 231 -4.73 -9.90 -10.85
C GLN A 231 -6.12 -9.26 -10.87
N PHE A 232 -6.21 -7.92 -11.00
CA PHE A 232 -7.46 -7.21 -11.19
C PHE A 232 -7.81 -7.17 -12.68
N TYR A 233 -8.95 -7.75 -13.05
CA TYR A 233 -9.43 -7.87 -14.44
C TYR A 233 -10.96 -7.97 -14.45
N PRO A 234 -11.60 -7.63 -15.56
CA PRO A 234 -13.05 -7.79 -15.68
C PRO A 234 -13.44 -9.27 -15.61
N VAL A 235 -14.29 -9.63 -14.68
CA VAL A 235 -14.90 -10.96 -14.57
C VAL A 235 -16.23 -10.93 -15.30
N ASP A 236 -16.26 -11.56 -16.49
CA ASP A 236 -17.45 -11.61 -17.34
C ASP A 236 -18.35 -12.84 -17.07
N ASN A 237 -17.88 -13.79 -16.24
CA ASN A 237 -18.63 -14.99 -15.91
C ASN A 237 -19.62 -14.71 -14.75
N PRO A 238 -20.96 -14.69 -15.02
CA PRO A 238 -21.94 -14.41 -14.00
C PRO A 238 -21.97 -15.45 -12.86
N GLU A 239 -21.62 -16.71 -13.17
CA GLU A 239 -21.58 -17.78 -12.17
C GLU A 239 -20.44 -17.56 -11.17
N GLU A 240 -19.27 -17.13 -11.61
CA GLU A 240 -18.14 -16.81 -10.75
C GLU A 240 -18.47 -15.64 -9.82
N ILE A 241 -19.10 -14.59 -10.35
CA ILE A 241 -19.56 -13.45 -9.56
C ILE A 241 -20.57 -13.93 -8.52
N GLN A 242 -21.56 -14.75 -8.91
CA GLN A 242 -22.59 -15.25 -8.01
C GLN A 242 -22.03 -16.17 -6.91
N LEU A 243 -21.10 -17.06 -7.24
CA LEU A 243 -20.43 -17.91 -6.25
C LEU A 243 -19.63 -17.09 -5.24
N THR A 244 -18.94 -16.05 -5.72
CA THR A 244 -18.21 -15.13 -4.84
C THR A 244 -19.17 -14.35 -3.93
N ARG A 245 -20.29 -13.84 -4.45
CA ARG A 245 -21.33 -13.19 -3.64
C ARG A 245 -21.86 -14.12 -2.53
N GLN A 246 -22.16 -15.38 -2.86
CA GLN A 246 -22.60 -16.39 -1.89
C GLN A 246 -21.56 -16.66 -0.80
N ARG A 247 -20.27 -16.74 -1.16
CA ARG A 247 -19.16 -16.94 -0.21
C ARG A 247 -19.12 -15.86 0.87
N TYR A 248 -19.49 -14.63 0.53
CA TYR A 248 -19.51 -13.49 1.46
C TYR A 248 -20.92 -13.15 1.96
N ASN A 249 -21.90 -14.02 1.75
CA ASN A 249 -23.30 -13.85 2.15
C ASN A 249 -23.88 -12.50 1.69
N LEU A 250 -23.53 -12.09 0.47
CA LEU A 250 -24.12 -10.88 -0.11
C LEU A 250 -25.56 -11.18 -0.52
N PRO A 251 -26.50 -10.23 -0.25
CA PRO A 251 -27.89 -10.39 -0.65
C PRO A 251 -28.01 -10.40 -2.19
N GLU A 252 -29.14 -10.89 -2.67
CA GLU A 252 -29.53 -10.70 -4.06
C GLU A 252 -29.72 -9.21 -4.38
N GLY A 253 -29.80 -8.87 -5.65
CA GLY A 253 -29.91 -7.48 -6.11
C GLY A 253 -28.58 -6.79 -6.37
N ASP A 254 -28.65 -5.54 -6.73
CA ASP A 254 -27.49 -4.71 -7.06
C ASP A 254 -26.75 -4.23 -5.81
N TYR A 255 -25.48 -3.85 -5.96
CA TYR A 255 -24.72 -3.29 -4.83
C TYR A 255 -23.68 -2.25 -5.27
N PHE A 256 -23.43 -1.30 -4.35
CA PHE A 256 -22.25 -0.47 -4.33
C PHE A 256 -21.16 -1.12 -3.49
N LEU A 257 -19.91 -0.97 -3.91
CA LEU A 257 -18.75 -1.57 -3.23
C LEU A 257 -17.84 -0.49 -2.65
N CYS A 258 -17.32 -0.71 -1.45
CA CYS A 258 -16.27 0.13 -0.86
C CYS A 258 -15.27 -0.69 -0.06
N LEU A 259 -13.99 -0.34 -0.13
CA LEU A 259 -12.96 -0.92 0.74
C LEU A 259 -12.92 -0.14 2.07
N ALA A 260 -13.45 -0.76 3.12
CA ALA A 260 -13.56 -0.20 4.47
C ALA A 260 -12.45 -0.72 5.42
N SER A 261 -11.26 -1.02 4.88
CA SER A 261 -10.16 -1.63 5.65
C SER A 261 -9.83 -0.79 6.90
N HIS A 262 -9.88 -1.46 8.06
CA HIS A 262 -9.57 -0.91 9.38
C HIS A 262 -10.38 0.31 9.83
N LEU A 263 -11.43 0.73 9.12
CA LEU A 263 -12.27 1.91 9.44
C LEU A 263 -11.43 3.14 9.84
N GLU A 264 -10.35 3.37 9.11
CA GLU A 264 -9.55 4.57 9.32
C GLU A 264 -10.40 5.81 9.03
N PRO A 265 -10.41 6.83 9.90
CA PRO A 265 -11.28 8.00 9.72
C PRO A 265 -11.11 8.68 8.37
N ARG A 266 -9.88 8.66 7.82
CA ARG A 266 -9.58 9.23 6.49
C ARG A 266 -10.33 8.54 5.34
N LYS A 267 -10.78 7.27 5.52
CA LYS A 267 -11.58 6.54 4.52
C LYS A 267 -13.04 7.02 4.46
N ASN A 268 -13.47 7.81 5.44
CA ASN A 268 -14.76 8.48 5.46
C ASN A 268 -15.98 7.55 5.38
N ILE A 269 -15.87 6.36 5.93
CA ILE A 269 -16.92 5.33 5.87
C ILE A 269 -18.23 5.77 6.53
N PRO A 270 -18.25 6.47 7.70
CA PRO A 270 -19.48 6.98 8.26
C PRO A 270 -20.24 7.94 7.33
N PHE A 271 -19.51 8.78 6.58
CA PHE A 271 -20.10 9.67 5.58
C PHE A 271 -20.77 8.87 4.46
N LEU A 272 -20.08 7.87 3.88
CA LEU A 272 -20.65 6.99 2.86
C LEU A 272 -21.92 6.30 3.33
N ILE A 273 -21.89 5.71 4.53
CA ILE A 273 -23.04 4.99 5.08
C ILE A 273 -24.23 5.94 5.22
N ARG A 274 -24.04 7.14 5.76
CA ARG A 274 -25.13 8.11 5.95
C ARG A 274 -25.67 8.64 4.63
N SER A 275 -24.82 8.86 3.63
CA SER A 275 -25.27 9.23 2.26
C SER A 275 -26.08 8.10 1.61
N PHE A 276 -25.66 6.84 1.80
CA PHE A 276 -26.41 5.68 1.32
C PHE A 276 -27.76 5.52 2.03
N ILE A 277 -27.81 5.68 3.36
CA ILE A 277 -29.06 5.66 4.14
C ILE A 277 -30.00 6.77 3.68
N GLN A 278 -29.47 7.98 3.42
CA GLN A 278 -30.28 9.07 2.86
C GLN A 278 -30.90 8.66 1.52
N LEU A 279 -30.09 8.13 0.60
CA LEU A 279 -30.56 7.68 -0.72
C LEU A 279 -31.73 6.67 -0.61
N ILE A 280 -31.57 5.61 0.20
CA ILE A 280 -32.62 4.58 0.29
C ILE A 280 -33.86 5.03 1.06
N ASN A 281 -33.76 6.05 1.91
CA ASN A 281 -34.92 6.66 2.57
C ASN A 281 -35.69 7.57 1.63
N GLU A 282 -34.99 8.33 0.76
CA GLU A 282 -35.59 9.17 -0.27
C GLU A 282 -36.20 8.37 -1.43
N GLN A 283 -35.63 7.17 -1.68
CA GLN A 283 -36.01 6.25 -2.76
C GLN A 283 -36.26 4.85 -2.23
N PRO A 284 -37.37 4.59 -1.49
CA PRO A 284 -37.58 3.32 -0.78
C PRO A 284 -37.70 2.07 -1.66
N ASN A 285 -38.02 2.28 -2.96
CA ASN A 285 -38.22 1.19 -3.92
C ASN A 285 -36.89 0.74 -4.60
N LEU A 286 -35.77 1.38 -4.31
CA LEU A 286 -34.47 0.94 -4.84
C LEU A 286 -34.04 -0.38 -4.23
N ASP A 287 -33.80 -1.37 -5.09
CA ASP A 287 -33.18 -2.65 -4.69
C ASP A 287 -31.66 -2.57 -4.86
N ILE A 288 -31.02 -1.91 -3.90
CA ILE A 288 -29.58 -1.67 -3.89
C ILE A 288 -28.99 -1.91 -2.50
N ASN A 289 -27.81 -2.46 -2.42
CA ASN A 289 -27.10 -2.72 -1.17
C ASN A 289 -25.77 -1.96 -1.15
N LEU A 290 -25.25 -1.69 0.05
CA LEU A 290 -23.89 -1.18 0.25
C LEU A 290 -23.01 -2.28 0.85
N VAL A 291 -22.02 -2.72 0.10
CA VAL A 291 -21.07 -3.75 0.50
C VAL A 291 -19.76 -3.10 0.91
N LEU A 292 -19.35 -3.36 2.14
CA LEU A 292 -18.15 -2.80 2.76
C LEU A 292 -17.15 -3.93 3.04
N ILE A 293 -16.05 -3.96 2.29
CA ILE A 293 -14.98 -4.94 2.49
C ILE A 293 -14.10 -4.50 3.65
N GLY A 294 -14.14 -5.25 4.72
CA GLY A 294 -13.42 -4.96 5.96
C GLY A 294 -14.22 -5.27 7.21
N SER A 295 -13.65 -5.03 8.36
CA SER A 295 -14.29 -5.36 9.64
C SER A 295 -14.45 -4.15 10.56
N LEU A 296 -15.57 -4.10 11.26
CA LEU A 296 -15.90 -3.06 12.26
C LEU A 296 -15.15 -3.21 13.61
N ARG A 297 -13.92 -3.74 13.63
CA ARG A 297 -13.27 -4.16 14.89
C ARG A 297 -12.74 -3.03 15.78
N HIS A 298 -13.08 -1.77 15.57
CA HIS A 298 -12.57 -0.66 16.38
C HIS A 298 -13.63 -0.14 17.36
N LYS A 299 -13.22 -0.05 18.63
CA LYS A 299 -14.01 0.53 19.74
C LYS A 299 -13.88 2.08 19.77
N ARG A 300 -14.18 2.76 18.66
CA ARG A 300 -14.23 4.23 18.64
C ARG A 300 -15.66 4.69 18.94
N PRO A 301 -15.86 5.75 19.75
CA PRO A 301 -17.21 6.24 20.09
C PRO A 301 -18.09 6.53 18.87
N GLU A 302 -17.51 7.14 17.83
CA GLU A 302 -18.21 7.49 16.58
C GLU A 302 -18.73 6.25 15.84
N LEU A 303 -18.02 5.13 15.94
CA LEU A 303 -18.43 3.85 15.34
C LEU A 303 -19.54 3.16 16.17
N ILE A 304 -19.56 3.38 17.49
CA ILE A 304 -20.64 2.86 18.35
C ILE A 304 -21.96 3.51 17.96
N THR A 305 -22.00 4.84 17.81
CA THR A 305 -23.19 5.57 17.34
C THR A 305 -23.61 5.09 15.94
N LEU A 306 -22.67 4.95 15.02
CA LEU A 306 -22.94 4.44 13.68
C LEU A 306 -23.53 3.03 13.71
N MET A 307 -23.05 2.16 14.59
CA MET A 307 -23.58 0.79 14.74
C MET A 307 -25.02 0.77 15.25
N GLU A 308 -25.40 1.71 16.12
CA GLU A 308 -26.80 1.88 16.54
C GLU A 308 -27.69 2.34 15.37
N GLU A 309 -27.21 3.34 14.60
CA GLU A 309 -27.91 3.79 13.38
C GLU A 309 -28.09 2.62 12.37
N LEU A 310 -27.07 1.76 12.22
CA LEU A 310 -27.07 0.64 11.28
C LEU A 310 -28.02 -0.51 11.66
N LYS A 311 -28.50 -0.62 12.90
CA LYS A 311 -29.42 -1.70 13.29
C LYS A 311 -30.68 -1.75 12.42
N ALA A 312 -31.19 -0.60 11.99
CA ALA A 312 -32.33 -0.50 11.10
C ALA A 312 -32.02 -0.88 9.64
N TYR A 313 -30.75 -0.89 9.24
CA TYR A 313 -30.30 -1.05 7.86
C TYR A 313 -29.35 -2.24 7.66
N GLN A 314 -29.27 -3.16 8.63
CA GLN A 314 -28.32 -4.28 8.61
C GLN A 314 -28.50 -5.23 7.41
N ASN A 315 -29.69 -5.26 6.79
CA ASN A 315 -29.97 -6.04 5.58
C ASN A 315 -29.57 -5.30 4.28
N ARG A 316 -29.17 -4.04 4.37
CA ARG A 316 -28.84 -3.18 3.22
C ARG A 316 -27.39 -2.69 3.26
N VAL A 317 -26.73 -2.69 4.42
CA VAL A 317 -25.33 -2.34 4.64
C VAL A 317 -24.58 -3.55 5.17
N ILE A 318 -23.82 -4.18 4.31
CA ILE A 318 -23.20 -5.49 4.56
C ILE A 318 -21.69 -5.33 4.75
N PHE A 319 -21.16 -5.89 5.83
CA PHE A 319 -19.73 -5.98 6.08
C PHE A 319 -19.26 -7.42 5.80
N THR A 320 -18.42 -7.59 4.77
CA THR A 320 -17.93 -8.92 4.38
C THR A 320 -16.87 -9.47 5.35
N GLY A 321 -16.22 -8.61 6.14
CA GLY A 321 -14.98 -8.95 6.80
C GLY A 321 -13.79 -8.92 5.82
N TYR A 322 -12.77 -9.71 6.09
CA TYR A 322 -11.61 -9.83 5.20
C TYR A 322 -11.98 -10.59 3.92
N VAL A 323 -11.60 -10.03 2.80
CA VAL A 323 -11.69 -10.64 1.47
C VAL A 323 -10.26 -10.76 0.92
N PRO A 324 -9.80 -11.95 0.50
CA PRO A 324 -8.53 -12.11 -0.16
C PRO A 324 -8.54 -11.50 -1.56
N ASP A 325 -7.36 -11.14 -2.05
CA ASP A 325 -7.22 -10.40 -3.30
C ASP A 325 -7.78 -11.14 -4.52
N GLU A 326 -7.72 -12.49 -4.51
CA GLU A 326 -8.26 -13.35 -5.58
C GLU A 326 -9.78 -13.24 -5.78
N ASP A 327 -10.52 -12.87 -4.73
CA ASP A 327 -11.98 -12.71 -4.80
C ASP A 327 -12.41 -11.26 -5.14
N LEU A 328 -11.46 -10.30 -5.08
CA LEU A 328 -11.79 -8.88 -5.26
C LEU A 328 -12.24 -8.56 -6.69
N SER A 329 -11.64 -9.18 -7.72
CA SER A 329 -12.02 -8.93 -9.11
C SER A 329 -13.49 -9.23 -9.39
N ALA A 330 -14.00 -10.35 -8.87
CA ALA A 330 -15.41 -10.72 -9.01
C ALA A 330 -16.34 -9.75 -8.25
N LEU A 331 -15.92 -9.29 -7.06
CA LEU A 331 -16.70 -8.32 -6.28
C LEU A 331 -16.68 -6.92 -6.92
N TYR A 332 -15.57 -6.49 -7.50
CA TYR A 332 -15.53 -5.26 -8.29
C TYR A 332 -16.43 -5.37 -9.51
N SER A 333 -16.24 -6.40 -10.35
CA SER A 333 -16.97 -6.56 -11.61
C SER A 333 -18.49 -6.72 -11.42
N GLY A 334 -18.93 -7.30 -10.30
CA GLY A 334 -20.35 -7.44 -9.96
C GLY A 334 -20.99 -6.19 -9.34
N ALA A 335 -20.22 -5.14 -9.03
CA ALA A 335 -20.74 -3.92 -8.41
C ALA A 335 -21.28 -2.93 -9.44
N LYS A 336 -22.38 -2.23 -9.11
CA LYS A 336 -22.88 -1.10 -9.92
C LYS A 336 -21.93 0.09 -9.94
N ALA A 337 -21.24 0.31 -8.82
CA ALA A 337 -20.12 1.24 -8.73
C ALA A 337 -19.25 0.90 -7.53
N PHE A 338 -17.98 1.28 -7.64
CA PHE A 338 -17.05 1.36 -6.52
C PHE A 338 -17.04 2.78 -5.98
N ILE A 339 -17.19 2.93 -4.65
CA ILE A 339 -17.24 4.23 -3.99
C ILE A 339 -16.01 4.41 -3.11
N PHE A 340 -15.25 5.47 -3.34
CA PHE A 340 -14.02 5.75 -2.61
C PHE A 340 -13.99 7.20 -2.09
N PRO A 341 -14.72 7.50 -0.99
CA PRO A 341 -14.93 8.86 -0.48
C PRO A 341 -13.83 9.34 0.45
N SER A 342 -12.59 8.84 0.28
CA SER A 342 -11.47 9.12 1.17
C SER A 342 -11.17 10.61 1.24
N LEU A 343 -10.87 11.07 2.46
CA LEU A 343 -10.47 12.45 2.74
C LEU A 343 -9.00 12.69 2.40
N GLN A 344 -8.17 11.64 2.47
CA GLN A 344 -6.73 11.78 2.26
C GLN A 344 -6.09 10.47 1.79
N GLU A 345 -5.41 10.52 0.65
CA GLU A 345 -4.66 9.42 0.05
C GLU A 345 -3.37 9.93 -0.61
N GLY A 346 -2.34 9.08 -0.62
CA GLY A 346 -1.11 9.36 -1.35
C GLY A 346 -1.20 9.06 -2.85
N PHE A 347 -2.15 8.15 -3.26
CA PHE A 347 -2.38 7.79 -4.67
C PHE A 347 -3.84 7.43 -4.94
N GLY A 348 -4.31 6.26 -4.53
CA GLY A 348 -5.66 5.78 -4.83
C GLY A 348 -5.68 4.49 -5.64
N LEU A 349 -4.81 3.52 -5.31
CA LEU A 349 -4.78 2.22 -6.00
C LEU A 349 -6.16 1.57 -6.15
N PRO A 350 -7.08 1.59 -5.14
CA PRO A 350 -8.39 0.98 -5.28
C PRO A 350 -9.24 1.57 -6.42
N ILE A 351 -9.03 2.83 -6.81
CA ILE A 351 -9.68 3.43 -7.98
C ILE A 351 -9.23 2.71 -9.26
N LEU A 352 -7.91 2.49 -9.41
CA LEU A 352 -7.38 1.79 -10.59
C LEU A 352 -7.77 0.31 -10.58
N GLU A 353 -7.82 -0.34 -9.42
CA GLU A 353 -8.28 -1.72 -9.27
C GLU A 353 -9.73 -1.87 -9.75
N ALA A 354 -10.62 -0.98 -9.30
CA ALA A 354 -12.02 -0.95 -9.75
C ALA A 354 -12.13 -0.67 -11.25
N MET A 355 -11.42 0.34 -11.76
CA MET A 355 -11.39 0.67 -13.18
C MET A 355 -10.87 -0.47 -14.05
N GLN A 356 -9.85 -1.18 -13.58
CA GLN A 356 -9.26 -2.33 -14.29
C GLN A 356 -10.23 -3.52 -14.31
N CYS A 357 -11.13 -3.63 -13.32
CA CYS A 357 -12.23 -4.60 -13.29
C CYS A 357 -13.48 -4.14 -14.09
N GLY A 358 -13.43 -3.00 -14.76
CA GLY A 358 -14.56 -2.46 -15.51
C GLY A 358 -15.67 -1.84 -14.64
N THR A 359 -15.40 -1.56 -13.39
CA THR A 359 -16.38 -1.02 -12.45
C THR A 359 -16.41 0.50 -12.50
N PRO A 360 -17.57 1.15 -12.71
CA PRO A 360 -17.71 2.61 -12.58
C PRO A 360 -17.29 3.10 -11.20
N VAL A 361 -16.66 4.27 -11.12
CA VAL A 361 -16.09 4.79 -9.87
C VAL A 361 -16.77 6.11 -9.48
N ILE A 362 -17.13 6.23 -8.20
CA ILE A 362 -17.38 7.50 -7.51
C ILE A 362 -16.23 7.71 -6.53
N SER A 363 -15.52 8.82 -6.65
CA SER A 363 -14.38 9.14 -5.79
C SER A 363 -14.47 10.54 -5.23
N SER A 364 -13.83 10.80 -4.09
CA SER A 364 -13.70 12.17 -3.63
C SER A 364 -12.77 12.98 -4.55
N ASN A 365 -12.98 14.30 -4.58
CA ASN A 365 -12.14 15.26 -5.28
C ASN A 365 -10.92 15.71 -4.44
N ALA A 366 -10.54 14.93 -3.42
CA ALA A 366 -9.50 15.28 -2.47
C ALA A 366 -8.14 14.67 -2.84
N THR A 367 -7.07 15.39 -2.50
CA THR A 367 -5.67 14.95 -2.55
C THR A 367 -5.23 14.43 -3.94
N SER A 368 -4.68 13.23 -4.01
CA SER A 368 -4.22 12.60 -5.26
C SER A 368 -5.33 11.92 -6.08
N LEU A 369 -6.55 11.84 -5.56
CA LEU A 369 -7.62 11.04 -6.19
C LEU A 369 -8.07 11.59 -7.54
N PRO A 370 -8.23 12.93 -7.75
CA PRO A 370 -8.52 13.49 -9.07
C PRO A 370 -7.42 13.20 -10.10
N GLU A 371 -6.13 13.21 -9.66
CA GLU A 371 -4.99 12.89 -10.52
C GLU A 371 -5.06 11.45 -11.03
N VAL A 372 -5.52 10.51 -10.19
CA VAL A 372 -5.62 9.09 -10.56
C VAL A 372 -6.89 8.82 -11.35
N ALA A 373 -8.02 9.35 -10.94
CA ALA A 373 -9.32 9.12 -11.56
C ALA A 373 -9.43 9.78 -12.95
N GLY A 374 -8.90 10.99 -13.12
CA GLY A 374 -9.11 11.79 -14.33
C GLY A 374 -10.59 12.01 -14.59
N GLU A 375 -10.99 11.91 -15.84
CA GLU A 375 -12.40 12.02 -16.29
C GLU A 375 -13.14 10.67 -16.27
N ALA A 376 -12.53 9.62 -15.69
CA ALA A 376 -13.08 8.27 -15.69
C ALA A 376 -13.86 7.93 -14.42
N ALA A 377 -14.15 8.91 -13.57
CA ALA A 377 -14.94 8.76 -12.37
C ALA A 377 -15.84 9.98 -12.12
N ILE A 378 -16.90 9.79 -11.36
CA ILE A 378 -17.63 10.90 -10.77
C ILE A 378 -16.85 11.36 -9.55
N LEU A 379 -16.38 12.61 -9.56
CA LEU A 379 -15.69 13.23 -8.44
C LEU A 379 -16.69 13.99 -7.57
N ILE A 380 -16.67 13.76 -6.27
CA ILE A 380 -17.56 14.39 -5.29
C ILE A 380 -16.79 15.09 -4.18
N ASN A 381 -17.40 16.10 -3.58
CA ASN A 381 -16.94 16.68 -2.35
C ASN A 381 -17.15 15.68 -1.19
N PRO A 382 -16.10 15.22 -0.48
CA PRO A 382 -16.22 14.21 0.58
C PRO A 382 -16.91 14.71 1.87
N TYR A 383 -17.45 15.92 1.85
CA TYR A 383 -18.23 16.52 2.92
C TYR A 383 -19.68 16.82 2.52
N ASP A 384 -20.04 16.62 1.24
CA ASP A 384 -21.37 16.86 0.69
C ASP A 384 -22.12 15.53 0.47
N LYS A 385 -23.05 15.22 1.40
CA LYS A 385 -23.82 13.98 1.34
C LYS A 385 -24.82 13.95 0.19
N ASP A 386 -25.37 15.10 -0.17
CA ASP A 386 -26.36 15.20 -1.25
C ASP A 386 -25.68 14.95 -2.60
N GLU A 387 -24.47 15.48 -2.81
CA GLU A 387 -23.68 15.21 -4.00
C GLU A 387 -23.35 13.71 -4.14
N LEU A 388 -22.95 13.04 -3.06
CA LEU A 388 -22.71 11.58 -3.11
C LEU A 388 -23.97 10.80 -3.33
N SER A 389 -25.10 11.13 -2.66
CA SER A 389 -26.40 10.49 -2.86
C SER A 389 -26.86 10.64 -4.31
N GLN A 390 -26.73 11.82 -4.89
CA GLN A 390 -27.08 12.07 -6.28
C GLN A 390 -26.17 11.31 -7.25
N ALA A 391 -24.87 11.25 -7.01
CA ALA A 391 -23.93 10.47 -7.82
C ALA A 391 -24.29 8.97 -7.82
N MET A 392 -24.65 8.41 -6.65
CA MET A 392 -25.13 7.04 -6.53
C MET A 392 -26.44 6.83 -7.33
N LEU A 393 -27.40 7.74 -7.21
CA LEU A 393 -28.67 7.68 -7.94
C LEU A 393 -28.47 7.74 -9.45
N ASN A 394 -27.61 8.63 -9.93
CA ASN A 394 -27.29 8.76 -11.35
C ASN A 394 -26.72 7.43 -11.90
N LEU A 395 -25.82 6.78 -11.19
CA LEU A 395 -25.26 5.49 -11.62
C LEU A 395 -26.25 4.33 -11.52
N LEU A 396 -27.32 4.43 -10.74
CA LEU A 396 -28.40 3.43 -10.72
C LEU A 396 -29.34 3.62 -11.91
N SER A 397 -29.72 4.85 -12.20
CA SER A 397 -30.76 5.17 -13.18
C SER A 397 -30.25 5.30 -14.62
N ASP A 398 -28.99 5.65 -14.84
CA ASP A 398 -28.40 5.91 -16.16
C ASP A 398 -27.39 4.83 -16.57
N GLU A 399 -27.85 3.89 -17.39
CA GLU A 399 -27.02 2.81 -17.93
C GLU A 399 -25.96 3.34 -18.91
N ASN A 400 -26.29 4.38 -19.70
CA ASN A 400 -25.34 4.95 -20.65
C ASN A 400 -24.16 5.58 -19.90
N LEU A 401 -24.44 6.31 -18.81
CA LEU A 401 -23.41 6.87 -17.95
C LEU A 401 -22.50 5.77 -17.35
N ARG A 402 -23.10 4.67 -16.86
CA ARG A 402 -22.30 3.53 -16.36
C ARG A 402 -21.39 2.97 -17.45
N ASN A 403 -21.93 2.72 -18.65
CA ASN A 403 -21.16 2.19 -19.78
C ASN A 403 -20.05 3.14 -20.21
N GLU A 404 -20.31 4.43 -20.25
CA GLU A 404 -19.31 5.45 -20.55
C GLU A 404 -18.17 5.43 -19.51
N LEU A 405 -18.49 5.45 -18.23
CA LEU A 405 -17.51 5.44 -17.15
C LEU A 405 -16.73 4.12 -17.08
N THR A 406 -17.38 2.99 -17.40
CA THR A 406 -16.69 1.69 -17.53
C THR A 406 -15.62 1.76 -18.62
N GLN A 407 -15.96 2.24 -19.82
CA GLN A 407 -15.00 2.33 -20.93
C GLN A 407 -13.87 3.33 -20.62
N LYS A 408 -14.22 4.52 -20.12
CA LYS A 408 -13.22 5.51 -19.68
C LYS A 408 -12.31 4.95 -18.58
N GLY A 409 -12.87 4.18 -17.63
CA GLY A 409 -12.13 3.55 -16.53
C GLY A 409 -11.10 2.54 -17.03
N LEU A 410 -11.51 1.63 -17.93
CA LEU A 410 -10.62 0.66 -18.56
C LEU A 410 -9.47 1.35 -19.31
N GLU A 411 -9.77 2.39 -20.09
CA GLU A 411 -8.75 3.16 -20.82
C GLU A 411 -7.85 3.95 -19.85
N ARG A 412 -8.40 4.47 -18.76
CA ARG A 412 -7.63 5.17 -17.73
C ARG A 412 -6.66 4.23 -17.03
N ALA A 413 -7.10 3.04 -16.61
CA ALA A 413 -6.26 2.05 -15.96
C ALA A 413 -5.06 1.63 -16.83
N LYS A 414 -5.22 1.49 -18.16
CA LYS A 414 -4.13 1.19 -19.11
C LYS A 414 -3.02 2.25 -19.17
N GLN A 415 -3.29 3.47 -18.73
CA GLN A 415 -2.27 4.52 -18.67
C GLN A 415 -1.24 4.25 -17.56
N PHE A 416 -1.61 3.44 -16.57
CA PHE A 416 -0.78 3.06 -15.44
C PHE A 416 -0.33 1.59 -15.61
N SER A 417 0.97 1.36 -15.48
CA SER A 417 1.51 -0.01 -15.42
C SER A 417 2.79 -0.03 -14.60
N TRP A 418 3.06 -1.16 -13.97
CA TRP A 418 4.31 -1.34 -13.22
C TRP A 418 5.52 -1.23 -14.12
N SER A 419 5.42 -1.66 -15.37
CA SER A 419 6.47 -1.48 -16.38
C SER A 419 6.78 0.00 -16.64
N LYS A 420 5.75 0.86 -16.81
CA LYS A 420 5.94 2.31 -16.95
C LYS A 420 6.54 2.93 -15.69
N CYS A 421 6.09 2.50 -14.49
CA CYS A 421 6.66 2.93 -13.22
C CYS A 421 8.15 2.60 -13.15
N ALA A 422 8.54 1.37 -13.52
CA ALA A 422 9.93 0.94 -13.55
C ALA A 422 10.77 1.71 -14.58
N GLN A 423 10.24 1.92 -15.79
CA GLN A 423 10.92 2.70 -16.83
C GLN A 423 11.21 4.14 -16.37
N LYS A 424 10.21 4.83 -15.81
CA LYS A 424 10.39 6.17 -15.22
C LYS A 424 11.41 6.15 -14.09
N THR A 425 11.39 5.12 -13.24
CA THR A 425 12.36 4.97 -12.15
C THR A 425 13.80 4.85 -12.70
N VAL A 426 13.99 4.07 -13.77
CA VAL A 426 15.30 3.95 -14.44
C VAL A 426 15.75 5.26 -15.10
N GLU A 427 14.84 6.03 -15.67
CA GLU A 427 15.15 7.37 -16.20
C GLU A 427 15.67 8.30 -15.08
N ILE A 428 15.02 8.25 -13.90
CA ILE A 428 15.47 8.99 -12.71
C ILE A 428 16.86 8.51 -12.28
N TYR A 429 17.11 7.20 -12.21
CA TYR A 429 18.42 6.66 -11.89
C TYR A 429 19.51 7.21 -12.83
N LYS A 430 19.24 7.19 -14.14
CA LYS A 430 20.18 7.73 -15.15
C LYS A 430 20.43 9.23 -15.02
N LYS A 431 19.43 9.98 -14.53
CA LYS A 431 19.56 11.42 -14.28
C LYS A 431 20.40 11.71 -13.03
N ILE A 432 20.25 10.90 -11.98
CA ILE A 432 20.89 11.09 -10.69
C ILE A 432 22.38 10.67 -10.72
N ALA A 433 22.69 9.61 -11.48
CA ALA A 433 24.04 9.03 -11.55
C ALA A 433 25.02 9.82 -12.45
N LYS A 434 24.55 10.86 -13.14
CA LYS A 434 25.39 11.80 -13.91
C LYS A 434 26.08 12.79 -12.98
#